data_9ee8731255f89f6fb4a8312c31ea76b1
#
_entry.id   9ee8731255f89f6fb4a8312c31ea76b1
#
_cell.length_a   1.000
_cell.length_b   1.000
_cell.length_c   1.000
_cell.angle_alpha   90.00
_cell.angle_beta   90.00
_cell.angle_gamma   90.00
#
_symmetry.space_group_name_H-M   'P 1'
#
loop_
_entity.id
_entity.type
_entity.pdbx_description
1 polymer ?
#
loop_
_entity_poly.entity_id
_entity_poly.type
_entity_poly.pdbx_seq_one_letter_code
_entity_poly.pdbx_strand_id
1 'polypeptide(L)' 'MSEATITKEQYLKVAQQYGFTRRELELGFLKVSGFSNRRIAYMYGISEQTVKNHFTHIYEKAWVPGRKEFRELFIK' A
#
# COMPACT_ATOMS: atom_id res chain seq x y z
N MET A 1 0.19 16.22 14.09
CA MET A 1 0.40 15.66 13.61
C MET A 1 0.44 14.62 13.62
N SER A 2 0.41 14.18 13.52
CA SER A 2 0.51 13.35 13.45
C SER A 2 0.73 12.44 13.33
N GLU A 3 0.61 11.99 13.22
CA GLU A 3 0.54 11.04 13.10
C GLU A 3 1.17 10.05 12.78
N ALA A 4 0.97 9.26 12.57
CA ALA A 4 1.64 8.03 12.31
C ALA A 4 2.20 8.04 10.93
N THR A 5 3.27 8.70 10.78
CA THR A 5 3.99 8.73 9.53
C THR A 5 5.03 7.62 9.55
N ILE A 6 4.98 6.75 8.56
CA ILE A 6 5.96 5.69 8.44
C ILE A 6 6.99 6.09 7.38
N THR A 7 8.26 5.84 7.66
CA THR A 7 9.30 6.11 6.67
C THR A 7 9.31 5.00 5.64
N LYS A 8 9.82 5.32 4.45
CA LYS A 8 9.93 4.32 3.40
C LYS A 8 10.79 3.14 3.85
N GLU A 9 11.83 3.42 4.59
CA GLU A 9 12.71 2.39 5.09
C GLU A 9 11.99 1.43 6.03
N GLN A 10 11.21 1.97 6.96
CA GLN A 10 10.43 1.15 7.88
C GLN A 10 9.41 0.30 7.13
N TYR A 11 8.77 0.90 6.13
CA TYR A 11 7.80 0.19 5.32
C TYR A 11 8.46 -0.98 4.58
N LEU A 12 9.58 -0.73 3.92
CA LEU A 12 10.23 -1.76 3.13
C LEU A 12 10.71 -2.93 3.97
N LYS A 13 11.15 -2.64 5.20
CA LYS A 13 11.58 -3.68 6.11
C LYS A 13 10.50 -4.73 6.33
N VAL A 14 9.27 -4.29 6.50
CA VAL A 14 8.15 -5.20 6.72
C VAL A 14 7.65 -5.77 5.39
N ALA A 15 7.56 -4.92 4.38
CA ALA A 15 6.92 -5.30 3.12
C ALA A 15 7.69 -6.37 2.34
N GLN A 16 9.00 -6.42 2.49
CA GLN A 16 9.79 -7.35 1.67
C GLN A 16 9.47 -8.82 1.97
N GLN A 17 8.85 -9.12 3.08
CA GLN A 17 8.52 -10.50 3.42
C GLN A 17 7.31 -11.04 2.64
N TYR A 18 6.58 -10.18 1.95
CA TYR A 18 5.33 -10.58 1.29
C TYR A 18 5.48 -10.90 -0.19
N GLY A 19 6.66 -10.69 -0.75
CA GLY A 19 6.89 -11.00 -2.16
C GLY A 19 6.20 -10.04 -3.12
N PHE A 20 6.08 -8.79 -2.73
CA PHE A 20 5.48 -7.76 -3.60
C PHE A 20 6.39 -7.47 -4.80
N THR A 21 5.75 -7.21 -5.94
CA THR A 21 6.47 -6.68 -7.10
C THR A 21 6.90 -5.25 -6.80
N ARG A 22 7.77 -4.70 -7.66
CA ARG A 22 8.21 -3.32 -7.49
C ARG A 22 7.02 -2.35 -7.47
N ARG A 23 6.10 -2.50 -8.43
CA ARG A 23 4.93 -1.63 -8.48
C ARG A 23 4.07 -1.80 -7.23
N GLU A 24 3.92 -3.04 -6.76
CA GLU A 24 3.15 -3.30 -5.56
C GLU A 24 3.78 -2.65 -4.34
N LEU A 25 5.10 -2.68 -4.25
CA LEU A 25 5.79 -1.99 -3.16
C LEU A 25 5.50 -0.49 -3.18
N GLU A 26 5.56 0.11 -4.35
CA GLU A 26 5.29 1.54 -4.49
C GLU A 26 3.87 1.90 -4.08
N LEU A 27 2.91 1.16 -4.62
CA LEU A 27 1.51 1.45 -4.33
C LEU A 27 1.18 1.20 -2.87
N GLY A 28 1.74 0.14 -2.30
CA GLY A 28 1.52 -0.17 -0.90
C GLY A 28 2.00 0.95 0.01
N PHE A 29 3.16 1.51 -0.29
CA PHE A 29 3.68 2.61 0.51
C PHE A 29 2.77 3.83 0.47
N LEU A 30 2.25 4.14 -0.71
CA LEU A 30 1.34 5.27 -0.84
C LEU A 30 0.06 5.03 -0.03
N LYS A 31 -0.44 3.80 -0.06
CA LYS A 31 -1.64 3.46 0.70
C LYS A 31 -1.42 3.62 2.20
N VAL A 32 -0.31 3.11 2.68
CA VAL A 32 0.04 3.20 4.10
C VAL A 32 0.23 4.66 4.50
N SER A 33 0.71 5.48 3.57
CA SER A 33 0.91 6.90 3.82
C SER A 33 -0.40 7.71 3.77
N GLY A 34 -1.51 7.06 3.44
CA GLY A 34 -2.81 7.71 3.49
C GLY A 34 -3.41 8.11 2.15
N PHE A 35 -2.78 7.74 1.05
CA PHE A 35 -3.29 8.11 -0.27
C PHE A 35 -4.48 7.23 -0.65
N SER A 36 -5.52 7.85 -1.21
CA SER A 36 -6.68 7.12 -1.69
C SER A 36 -6.38 6.48 -3.03
N ASN A 37 -7.20 5.48 -3.40
CA ASN A 37 -7.08 4.86 -4.71
C ASN A 37 -7.21 5.89 -5.83
N ARG A 38 -8.12 6.84 -5.66
CA ARG A 38 -8.33 7.90 -6.64
C ARG A 38 -7.07 8.73 -6.83
N ARG A 39 -6.43 9.11 -5.73
CA ARG A 39 -5.22 9.91 -5.77
C ARG A 39 -4.08 9.14 -6.44
N ILE A 40 -3.95 7.88 -6.06
CA ILE A 40 -2.92 7.01 -6.63
C ILE A 40 -3.13 6.87 -8.14
N ALA A 41 -4.38 6.65 -8.55
CA ALA A 41 -4.71 6.52 -9.96
C ALA A 41 -4.29 7.76 -10.73
N TYR A 42 -4.58 8.92 -10.18
CA TYR A 42 -4.21 10.18 -10.80
C TYR A 42 -2.69 10.30 -10.92
N MET A 43 -1.98 9.97 -9.88
CA MET A 43 -0.52 10.08 -9.86
C MET A 43 0.16 9.18 -10.89
N TYR A 44 -0.43 8.02 -11.13
CA TYR A 44 0.16 7.05 -12.04
C TYR A 44 -0.44 7.08 -13.45
N GLY A 45 -1.45 7.92 -13.66
CA GLY A 45 -2.10 8.00 -14.97
C GLY A 45 -2.85 6.74 -15.34
N ILE A 46 -3.45 6.06 -14.37
CA ILE A 46 -4.21 4.83 -14.59
C ILE A 46 -5.60 4.99 -13.96
N SER A 47 -6.49 4.04 -14.23
CA SER A 47 -7.84 4.12 -13.69
C SER A 47 -7.87 3.68 -12.24
N GLU A 48 -8.89 4.14 -11.52
CA GLU A 48 -9.13 3.68 -10.16
C GLU A 48 -9.32 2.17 -10.10
N GLN A 49 -9.98 1.62 -11.11
CA GLN A 49 -10.21 0.18 -11.15
C GLN A 49 -8.89 -0.58 -11.24
N THR A 50 -7.94 -0.04 -12.03
CA THR A 50 -6.62 -0.66 -12.13
C THR A 50 -5.92 -0.64 -10.78
N VAL A 51 -6.04 0.48 -10.05
CA VAL A 51 -5.46 0.57 -8.71
C VAL A 51 -6.09 -0.47 -7.79
N LYS A 52 -7.42 -0.60 -7.83
CA LYS A 52 -8.12 -1.59 -7.02
C LYS A 52 -7.64 -3.00 -7.34
N ASN A 53 -7.42 -3.29 -8.62
CA ASN A 53 -6.94 -4.61 -9.03
C ASN A 53 -5.55 -4.87 -8.45
N HIS A 54 -4.67 -3.87 -8.48
CA HIS A 54 -3.37 -4.02 -7.84
C HIS A 54 -3.51 -4.33 -6.36
N PHE A 55 -4.40 -3.62 -5.66
CA PHE A 55 -4.55 -3.83 -4.22
C PHE A 55 -5.22 -5.15 -3.88
N THR A 56 -6.04 -5.68 -4.77
CA THR A 56 -6.55 -7.04 -4.57
C THR A 56 -5.40 -8.01 -4.40
N HIS A 57 -4.42 -7.93 -5.30
CA HIS A 57 -3.26 -8.81 -5.25
C HIS A 57 -2.36 -8.51 -4.05
N ILE A 58 -2.18 -7.21 -3.75
CA ILE A 58 -1.37 -6.81 -2.61
C ILE A 58 -1.94 -7.35 -1.32
N TYR A 59 -3.26 -7.20 -1.13
CA TYR A 59 -3.91 -7.68 0.09
C TYR A 59 -3.85 -9.20 0.18
N GLU A 60 -4.00 -9.89 -0.95
CA GLU A 60 -3.86 -11.34 -0.97
C GLU A 60 -2.48 -11.77 -0.53
N LYS A 61 -1.45 -11.13 -1.05
CA LYS A 61 -0.07 -11.47 -0.70
C LYS A 61 0.23 -11.19 0.77
N ALA A 62 -0.38 -10.16 1.33
CA ALA A 62 -0.16 -9.78 2.72
C ALA A 62 -1.10 -10.48 3.69
N TRP A 63 -2.04 -11.29 3.16
CA TRP A 63 -3.00 -12.03 3.97
C TRP A 63 -3.87 -11.12 4.82
N VAL A 64 -4.35 -10.02 4.24
CA VAL A 64 -5.24 -9.09 4.94
C VAL A 64 -6.49 -8.87 4.11
N PRO A 65 -7.63 -8.56 4.75
CA PRO A 65 -8.88 -8.37 4.03
C PRO A 65 -9.02 -7.00 3.37
N GLY A 66 -8.27 -6.00 3.81
CA GLY A 66 -8.44 -4.68 3.23
C GLY A 66 -7.46 -3.66 3.75
N ARG A 67 -7.77 -2.39 3.43
CA ARG A 67 -6.87 -1.27 3.70
C ARG A 67 -6.51 -1.11 5.17
N LYS A 68 -7.51 -1.20 6.03
CA LYS A 68 -7.28 -0.98 7.46
C LYS A 68 -6.26 -1.97 8.00
N GLU A 69 -6.49 -3.24 7.73
CA GLU A 69 -5.62 -4.30 8.23
C GLU A 69 -4.25 -4.23 7.57
N PHE A 70 -4.22 -3.85 6.29
CA PHE A 70 -2.95 -3.69 5.59
C PHE A 70 -2.12 -2.61 6.26
N ARG A 71 -2.73 -1.48 6.56
CA ARG A 71 -2.02 -0.38 7.19
C ARG A 71 -1.48 -0.77 8.56
N GLU A 72 -2.26 -1.57 9.30
CA GLU A 72 -1.85 -2.00 10.63
C GLU A 72 -0.61 -2.89 10.63
N LEU A 73 -0.30 -3.50 9.49
CA LEU A 73 0.93 -4.30 9.41
C LEU A 73 2.18 -3.44 9.54
N PHE A 74 2.09 -2.19 9.17
CA PHE A 74 3.25 -1.30 9.09
C PHE A 74 3.27 -0.24 10.18
N ILE A 75 2.12 0.16 10.66
CA ILE A 75 2.00 1.22 11.65
C ILE A 75 1.52 0.62 12.96
N LYS A 76 2.35 0.70 13.98
CA LYS A 76 2.01 0.12 15.27
C LYS A 76 1.63 1.16 16.29
#